data_e8aba6dffe3991218fa217ca5fcaa6f5
#
_entry.id   e8aba6dffe3991218fa217ca5fcaa6f5
#
_cell.length_a   1.000
_cell.length_b   1.000
_cell.length_c   1.000
_cell.angle_alpha   90.00
_cell.angle_beta   90.00
_cell.angle_gamma   90.00
#
_symmetry.space_group_name_H-M   'P 1'
#
loop_
_entity.id
_entity.type
_entity.pdbx_description
1 polymer ?
#
loop_
_entity_poly.entity_id
_entity_poly.type
_entity_poly.pdbx_seq_one_letter_code
_entity_poly.pdbx_strand_id
1 'polypeptide(L)'
;MIFISDVHHKIEFLEKLPKNKGPVVILGDLINWIDYRNGEGIARDVFGLENVLKLIEYRKQHLFEKRKLLWSELYANNPDQIQKKMKEAIDKQYSEVFKSLKNFEVWFIPGNVDDIHTLKSFESEKIKNVDNSIITTKFGKIGFAGGGVPTLINARGEISELEFQQKLGRLNGVDIICTHAPPKVSPLITDVVTNKIEQGWDSLVEFIKENKPTFSLFGDVHQPQASEWFIKKTKCINVGYFRATNQYLELTSLYI
;
A
#
# COMPACT_ATOMS: atom_id res chain seq x y z
N MET A 1 -14.18 1.78 -13.12
CA MET A 1 -12.81 1.83 -12.59
C MET A 1 -12.79 1.09 -11.28
N ILE A 2 -11.82 0.25 -11.06
CA ILE A 2 -11.70 -0.60 -9.86
C ILE A 2 -10.52 -0.11 -9.03
N PHE A 3 -10.72 0.06 -7.73
CA PHE A 3 -9.65 0.37 -6.76
C PHE A 3 -9.47 -0.79 -5.81
N ILE A 4 -8.21 -1.19 -5.62
CA ILE A 4 -7.77 -2.20 -4.65
C ILE A 4 -6.55 -1.69 -3.90
N SER A 5 -6.31 -2.21 -2.71
CA SER A 5 -5.10 -1.96 -1.92
C SER A 5 -4.66 -3.23 -1.21
N ASP A 6 -3.42 -3.27 -0.74
CA ASP A 6 -2.91 -4.33 0.11
C ASP A 6 -3.06 -5.72 -0.57
N VAL A 7 -2.55 -5.80 -1.78
CA VAL A 7 -2.55 -7.01 -2.63
C VAL A 7 -1.68 -8.10 -2.02
N HIS A 8 -0.51 -7.72 -1.48
CA HIS A 8 0.46 -8.61 -0.84
C HIS A 8 0.61 -9.94 -1.56
N HIS A 9 0.86 -9.86 -2.88
CA HIS A 9 1.12 -11.02 -3.74
C HIS A 9 -0.02 -12.05 -3.82
N LYS A 10 -1.30 -11.64 -3.66
CA LYS A 10 -2.46 -12.54 -3.73
C LYS A 10 -2.95 -12.72 -5.18
N ILE A 11 -2.20 -13.49 -5.96
CA ILE A 11 -2.39 -13.66 -7.41
C ILE A 11 -3.78 -14.23 -7.74
N GLU A 12 -4.25 -15.21 -6.97
CA GLU A 12 -5.52 -15.91 -7.24
C GLU A 12 -6.74 -14.97 -7.15
N PHE A 13 -6.60 -13.83 -6.45
CA PHE A 13 -7.67 -12.84 -6.38
C PHE A 13 -7.56 -11.83 -7.52
N LEU A 14 -6.34 -11.46 -7.94
CA LEU A 14 -6.14 -10.60 -9.11
C LEU A 14 -6.70 -11.22 -10.39
N GLU A 15 -6.54 -12.53 -10.56
CA GLU A 15 -7.08 -13.26 -11.72
C GLU A 15 -8.62 -13.29 -11.77
N LYS A 16 -9.29 -13.07 -10.63
CA LYS A 16 -10.75 -13.05 -10.50
C LYS A 16 -11.36 -11.65 -10.67
N LEU A 17 -10.56 -10.61 -10.81
CA LEU A 17 -11.07 -9.25 -11.01
C LEU A 17 -11.98 -9.18 -12.24
N PRO A 18 -13.11 -8.43 -12.17
CA PRO A 18 -14.04 -8.33 -13.28
C PRO A 18 -13.40 -7.57 -14.43
N LYS A 19 -13.49 -8.18 -15.62
CA LYS A 19 -13.00 -7.58 -16.88
C LYS A 19 -13.94 -6.46 -17.35
N ASN A 20 -13.44 -5.54 -18.17
CA ASN A 20 -14.22 -4.47 -18.82
C ASN A 20 -14.80 -3.40 -17.86
N LYS A 21 -14.17 -3.20 -16.69
CA LYS A 21 -14.56 -2.16 -15.72
C LYS A 21 -13.67 -0.91 -15.79
N GLY A 22 -12.82 -0.79 -16.81
CA GLY A 22 -11.77 0.25 -16.93
C GLY A 22 -10.49 -0.14 -16.20
N PRO A 23 -9.61 0.83 -15.91
CA PRO A 23 -8.35 0.56 -15.22
C PRO A 23 -8.55 -0.07 -13.84
N VAL A 24 -7.63 -0.96 -13.48
CA VAL A 24 -7.42 -1.41 -12.11
C VAL A 24 -6.41 -0.49 -11.45
N VAL A 25 -6.83 0.19 -10.40
CA VAL A 25 -6.00 1.12 -9.63
C VAL A 25 -5.56 0.45 -8.35
N ILE A 26 -4.25 0.28 -8.16
CA ILE A 26 -3.66 -0.36 -6.97
C ILE A 26 -3.07 0.73 -6.08
N LEU A 27 -3.62 0.86 -4.88
CA LEU A 27 -3.23 1.87 -3.90
C LEU A 27 -2.12 1.37 -2.97
N GLY A 28 -1.14 0.64 -3.50
CA GLY A 28 0.05 0.19 -2.79
C GLY A 28 -0.01 -1.22 -2.24
N ASP A 29 1.13 -1.63 -1.69
CA ASP A 29 1.39 -2.94 -1.09
C ASP A 29 1.12 -4.11 -2.04
N LEU A 30 1.83 -4.08 -3.19
CA LEU A 30 1.72 -5.10 -4.22
C LEU A 30 2.38 -6.41 -3.79
N ILE A 31 3.54 -6.34 -3.10
CA ILE A 31 4.34 -7.50 -2.69
C ILE A 31 4.08 -7.90 -1.24
N ASN A 32 4.36 -9.16 -0.91
CA ASN A 32 4.28 -9.69 0.44
C ASN A 32 5.68 -9.80 1.07
N TRP A 33 6.04 -8.82 1.90
CA TRP A 33 7.31 -8.87 2.62
C TRP A 33 7.32 -9.95 3.70
N ILE A 34 6.33 -9.94 4.58
CA ILE A 34 6.15 -10.92 5.65
C ILE A 34 4.67 -11.00 6.07
N ASP A 35 4.09 -12.19 6.02
CA ASP A 35 2.80 -12.44 6.65
C ASP A 35 3.02 -12.88 8.10
N TYR A 36 2.67 -12.03 9.05
CA TYR A 36 2.86 -12.29 10.47
C TYR A 36 1.94 -13.39 11.04
N ARG A 37 1.01 -13.93 10.24
CA ARG A 37 0.13 -15.04 10.65
C ARG A 37 0.78 -16.40 10.43
N ASN A 38 1.50 -16.56 9.31
CA ASN A 38 2.05 -17.86 8.88
C ASN A 38 3.52 -17.82 8.44
N GLY A 39 4.14 -16.63 8.45
CA GLY A 39 5.54 -16.43 8.07
C GLY A 39 5.81 -16.48 6.55
N GLU A 40 4.79 -16.48 5.71
CA GLU A 40 4.97 -16.41 4.25
C GLU A 40 5.45 -15.04 3.79
N GLY A 41 6.13 -15.02 2.65
CA GLY A 41 6.60 -13.80 2.00
C GLY A 41 8.11 -13.79 1.75
N ILE A 42 8.60 -12.69 1.21
CA ILE A 42 10.00 -12.50 0.81
C ILE A 42 10.96 -12.78 1.96
N ALA A 43 10.63 -12.35 3.17
CA ALA A 43 11.49 -12.59 4.34
C ALA A 43 11.75 -14.09 4.57
N ARG A 44 10.76 -14.96 4.34
CA ARG A 44 10.93 -16.42 4.43
C ARG A 44 11.88 -16.96 3.36
N ASP A 45 11.74 -16.47 2.14
CA ASP A 45 12.55 -16.94 1.02
C ASP A 45 14.04 -16.54 1.18
N VAL A 46 14.27 -15.38 1.81
CA VAL A 46 15.60 -14.82 2.01
C VAL A 46 16.28 -15.35 3.27
N PHE A 47 15.57 -15.38 4.40
CA PHE A 47 16.14 -15.63 5.74
C PHE A 47 15.76 -16.99 6.31
N GLY A 48 14.86 -17.73 5.66
CA GLY A 48 14.36 -19.02 6.12
C GLY A 48 13.22 -18.92 7.13
N LEU A 49 12.36 -19.96 7.15
CA LEU A 49 11.15 -20.00 7.97
C LEU A 49 11.44 -19.88 9.48
N GLU A 50 12.48 -20.54 9.97
CA GLU A 50 12.83 -20.55 11.41
C GLU A 50 13.09 -19.12 11.92
N ASN A 51 13.88 -18.34 11.20
CA ASN A 51 14.20 -16.96 11.58
C ASN A 51 12.96 -16.06 11.50
N VAL A 52 12.12 -16.25 10.48
CA VAL A 52 10.87 -15.50 10.34
C VAL A 52 9.91 -15.83 11.49
N LEU A 53 9.78 -17.08 11.90
CA LEU A 53 8.94 -17.45 13.05
C LEU A 53 9.47 -16.84 14.36
N LYS A 54 10.80 -16.76 14.56
CA LYS A 54 11.38 -16.02 15.71
C LYS A 54 11.04 -14.54 15.68
N LEU A 55 11.10 -13.89 14.50
CA LEU A 55 10.71 -12.49 14.34
C LEU A 55 9.22 -12.26 14.67
N ILE A 56 8.36 -13.19 14.24
CA ILE A 56 6.93 -13.17 14.56
C ILE A 56 6.70 -13.31 16.06
N GLU A 57 7.39 -14.26 16.71
CA GLU A 57 7.27 -14.48 18.14
C GLU A 57 7.74 -13.27 18.94
N TYR A 58 8.89 -12.68 18.60
CA TYR A 58 9.36 -11.45 19.25
C TYR A 58 8.39 -10.27 19.06
N ARG A 59 7.71 -10.18 17.90
CA ARG A 59 6.66 -9.18 17.69
C ARG A 59 5.47 -9.41 18.60
N LYS A 60 4.98 -10.65 18.73
CA LYS A 60 3.85 -11.02 19.61
C LYS A 60 4.14 -10.73 21.07
N GLN A 61 5.36 -10.99 21.51
CA GLN A 61 5.81 -10.76 22.88
C GLN A 61 6.27 -9.32 23.15
N HIS A 62 6.16 -8.40 22.16
CA HIS A 62 6.64 -7.01 22.26
C HIS A 62 8.13 -6.88 22.59
N LEU A 63 8.96 -7.86 22.19
CA LEU A 63 10.40 -7.89 22.39
C LEU A 63 11.13 -7.13 21.28
N PHE A 64 10.93 -5.80 21.24
CA PHE A 64 11.40 -4.94 20.15
C PHE A 64 12.92 -5.00 19.94
N GLU A 65 13.69 -4.96 21.04
CA GLU A 65 15.17 -5.00 20.96
C GLU A 65 15.68 -6.35 20.43
N LYS A 66 15.11 -7.47 20.86
CA LYS A 66 15.47 -8.79 20.33
C LYS A 66 15.13 -8.91 18.85
N ARG A 67 13.98 -8.38 18.44
CA ARG A 67 13.59 -8.36 17.03
C ARG A 67 14.55 -7.52 16.18
N LYS A 68 14.93 -6.33 16.67
CA LYS A 68 15.90 -5.45 16.01
C LYS A 68 17.26 -6.11 15.89
N LEU A 69 17.75 -6.74 16.97
CA LEU A 69 19.02 -7.46 16.96
C LEU A 69 18.99 -8.61 15.94
N LEU A 70 17.96 -9.45 15.95
CA LEU A 70 17.84 -10.56 15.00
C LEU A 70 17.83 -10.07 13.55
N TRP A 71 17.11 -8.98 13.23
CA TRP A 71 17.16 -8.36 11.91
C TRP A 71 18.59 -7.95 11.54
N SER A 72 19.30 -7.26 12.45
CA SER A 72 20.67 -6.83 12.21
C SER A 72 21.61 -8.01 11.95
N GLU A 73 21.50 -9.08 12.71
CA GLU A 73 22.28 -10.31 12.54
C GLU A 73 22.00 -10.98 11.19
N LEU A 74 20.71 -11.08 10.81
CA LEU A 74 20.30 -11.67 9.54
C LEU A 74 20.85 -10.89 8.35
N TYR A 75 20.81 -9.56 8.40
CA TYR A 75 21.36 -8.71 7.33
C TYR A 75 22.90 -8.71 7.31
N ALA A 76 23.55 -8.84 8.46
CA ALA A 76 25.01 -8.87 8.54
C ALA A 76 25.62 -10.20 8.03
N ASN A 77 24.83 -11.27 8.02
CA ASN A 77 25.28 -12.59 7.58
C ASN A 77 25.31 -12.68 6.06
N ASN A 78 26.45 -12.40 5.45
CA ASN A 78 26.65 -12.38 4.00
C ASN A 78 25.77 -11.33 3.27
N PRO A 79 26.01 -10.02 3.48
CA PRO A 79 25.15 -8.93 3.00
C PRO A 79 24.91 -8.97 1.49
N ASP A 80 25.95 -9.24 0.69
CA ASP A 80 25.84 -9.25 -0.78
C ASP A 80 24.91 -10.36 -1.27
N GLN A 81 25.02 -11.55 -0.69
CA GLN A 81 24.14 -12.67 -1.04
C GLN A 81 22.70 -12.39 -0.63
N ILE A 82 22.50 -11.78 0.54
CA ILE A 82 21.16 -11.41 1.02
C ILE A 82 20.55 -10.35 0.14
N GLN A 83 21.29 -9.32 -0.23
CA GLN A 83 20.82 -8.28 -1.13
C GLN A 83 20.42 -8.86 -2.50
N LYS A 84 21.23 -9.76 -3.04
CA LYS A 84 20.91 -10.47 -4.29
C LYS A 84 19.61 -11.27 -4.17
N LYS A 85 19.47 -12.12 -3.13
CA LYS A 85 18.26 -12.91 -2.89
C LYS A 85 17.02 -12.05 -2.71
N MET A 86 17.15 -10.93 -1.97
CA MET A 86 16.03 -9.98 -1.79
C MET A 86 15.59 -9.40 -3.12
N LYS A 87 16.55 -8.93 -3.93
CA LYS A 87 16.24 -8.39 -5.26
C LYS A 87 15.52 -9.42 -6.12
N GLU A 88 16.04 -10.64 -6.21
CA GLU A 88 15.43 -11.72 -6.99
C GLU A 88 14.01 -12.06 -6.51
N ALA A 89 13.78 -12.10 -5.19
CA ALA A 89 12.47 -12.39 -4.62
C ALA A 89 11.45 -11.23 -4.86
N ILE A 90 11.90 -9.98 -4.77
CA ILE A 90 11.08 -8.80 -5.07
C ILE A 90 10.71 -8.79 -6.56
N ASP A 91 11.69 -8.93 -7.45
CA ASP A 91 11.49 -8.97 -8.90
C ASP A 91 10.50 -10.08 -9.30
N LYS A 92 10.62 -11.27 -8.68
CA LYS A 92 9.73 -12.39 -8.89
C LYS A 92 8.29 -12.04 -8.51
N GLN A 93 8.06 -11.51 -7.32
CA GLN A 93 6.69 -11.19 -6.87
C GLN A 93 6.04 -10.12 -7.74
N TYR A 94 6.74 -9.04 -8.10
CA TYR A 94 6.19 -8.04 -9.02
C TYR A 94 5.89 -8.65 -10.40
N SER A 95 6.80 -9.47 -10.93
CA SER A 95 6.57 -10.15 -12.21
C SER A 95 5.30 -11.00 -12.20
N GLU A 96 5.06 -11.75 -11.12
CA GLU A 96 3.87 -12.58 -10.95
C GLU A 96 2.60 -11.72 -10.81
N VAL A 97 2.65 -10.62 -10.03
CA VAL A 97 1.54 -9.68 -9.89
C VAL A 97 1.15 -9.07 -11.24
N PHE A 98 2.10 -8.47 -11.97
CA PHE A 98 1.80 -7.83 -13.23
C PHE A 98 1.46 -8.81 -14.35
N LYS A 99 2.02 -10.02 -14.33
CA LYS A 99 1.62 -11.11 -15.24
C LYS A 99 0.16 -11.50 -15.05
N SER A 100 -0.33 -11.57 -13.82
CA SER A 100 -1.74 -11.87 -13.53
C SER A 100 -2.69 -10.78 -14.04
N LEU A 101 -2.20 -9.55 -14.12
CA LEU A 101 -2.94 -8.38 -14.59
C LEU A 101 -2.73 -8.03 -16.07
N LYS A 102 -2.09 -8.89 -16.86
CA LYS A 102 -1.73 -8.64 -18.29
C LYS A 102 -2.89 -8.22 -19.21
N ASN A 103 -4.12 -8.56 -18.83
CA ASN A 103 -5.34 -8.26 -19.60
C ASN A 103 -6.02 -6.95 -19.14
N PHE A 104 -5.45 -6.25 -18.17
CA PHE A 104 -5.98 -5.00 -17.63
C PHE A 104 -5.08 -3.82 -17.99
N GLU A 105 -5.67 -2.63 -18.05
CA GLU A 105 -4.92 -1.40 -17.84
C GLU A 105 -4.74 -1.26 -16.31
N VAL A 106 -3.51 -1.04 -15.87
CA VAL A 106 -3.15 -0.98 -14.44
C VAL A 106 -2.53 0.37 -14.14
N TRP A 107 -3.07 1.05 -13.15
CA TRP A 107 -2.45 2.21 -12.53
C TRP A 107 -2.07 1.85 -11.11
N PHE A 108 -0.88 2.20 -10.69
CA PHE A 108 -0.45 1.89 -9.33
C PHE A 108 0.32 3.04 -8.68
N ILE A 109 0.26 3.08 -7.37
CA ILE A 109 1.15 3.85 -6.50
C ILE A 109 1.85 2.90 -5.54
N PRO A 110 3.06 3.22 -5.03
CA PRO A 110 3.72 2.39 -4.02
C PRO A 110 3.04 2.50 -2.65
N GLY A 111 3.03 1.38 -1.91
CA GLY A 111 2.73 1.33 -0.48
C GLY A 111 4.01 1.33 0.37
N ASN A 112 3.88 0.99 1.68
CA ASN A 112 5.01 0.98 2.60
C ASN A 112 5.96 -0.21 2.40
N VAL A 113 5.51 -1.35 1.89
CA VAL A 113 6.38 -2.51 1.63
C VAL A 113 6.94 -2.56 0.23
N ASP A 114 6.51 -1.68 -0.66
CA ASP A 114 6.94 -1.68 -2.06
C ASP A 114 8.35 -1.11 -2.25
N ASP A 115 9.08 -1.65 -3.23
CA ASP A 115 10.37 -1.14 -3.67
C ASP A 115 10.16 -0.25 -4.91
N ILE A 116 10.18 1.08 -4.68
CA ILE A 116 9.87 2.08 -5.72
C ILE A 116 10.81 1.98 -6.93
N HIS A 117 12.08 1.66 -6.70
CA HIS A 117 13.06 1.56 -7.78
C HIS A 117 12.78 0.35 -8.67
N THR A 118 12.47 -0.78 -8.06
CA THR A 118 12.12 -2.01 -8.79
C THR A 118 10.80 -1.86 -9.53
N LEU A 119 9.78 -1.25 -8.91
CA LEU A 119 8.47 -1.02 -9.55
C LEU A 119 8.56 -0.26 -10.88
N LYS A 120 9.45 0.72 -11.01
CA LYS A 120 9.66 1.47 -12.25
C LYS A 120 10.05 0.57 -13.44
N SER A 121 10.73 -0.53 -13.21
CA SER A 121 11.15 -1.45 -14.28
C SER A 121 9.98 -2.24 -14.89
N PHE A 122 8.82 -2.27 -14.24
CA PHE A 122 7.62 -2.95 -14.71
C PHE A 122 6.65 -2.03 -15.47
N GLU A 123 6.96 -0.76 -15.59
CA GLU A 123 6.13 0.17 -16.36
C GLU A 123 6.09 -0.21 -17.86
N SER A 124 4.91 -0.08 -18.44
CA SER A 124 4.65 -0.36 -19.85
C SER A 124 3.48 0.49 -20.34
N GLU A 125 3.08 0.33 -21.61
CA GLU A 125 1.92 1.02 -22.16
C GLU A 125 0.64 0.80 -21.32
N LYS A 126 0.46 -0.41 -20.77
CA LYS A 126 -0.72 -0.79 -19.96
C LYS A 126 -0.50 -0.71 -18.45
N ILE A 127 0.72 -0.67 -17.99
CA ILE A 127 1.07 -0.66 -16.55
C ILE A 127 1.78 0.65 -16.25
N LYS A 128 1.13 1.52 -15.49
CA LYS A 128 1.60 2.89 -15.26
C LYS A 128 1.77 3.18 -13.77
N ASN A 129 2.95 3.62 -13.41
CA ASN A 129 3.13 4.29 -12.14
C ASN A 129 2.52 5.68 -12.22
N VAL A 130 1.49 5.92 -11.42
CA VAL A 130 0.76 7.21 -11.41
C VAL A 130 1.08 8.04 -10.16
N ASP A 131 2.05 7.61 -9.35
CA ASP A 131 2.47 8.34 -8.17
C ASP A 131 2.87 9.78 -8.50
N ASN A 132 2.44 10.71 -7.65
CA ASN A 132 2.68 12.14 -7.80
C ASN A 132 2.16 12.74 -9.12
N SER A 133 1.01 12.26 -9.61
CA SER A 133 0.37 12.71 -10.85
C SER A 133 -1.11 13.01 -10.69
N ILE A 134 -1.66 13.78 -11.63
CA ILE A 134 -3.11 14.02 -11.78
C ILE A 134 -3.54 13.44 -13.11
N ILE A 135 -4.58 12.59 -13.08
CA ILE A 135 -5.17 12.02 -14.29
C ILE A 135 -6.62 12.51 -14.43
N THR A 136 -6.93 13.11 -15.59
CA THR A 136 -8.31 13.48 -15.91
C THR A 136 -9.06 12.28 -16.46
N THR A 137 -10.18 11.96 -15.87
CA THR A 137 -11.06 10.84 -16.24
C THR A 137 -12.49 11.31 -16.41
N LYS A 138 -13.38 10.40 -16.82
CA LYS A 138 -14.83 10.69 -16.80
C LYS A 138 -15.39 10.92 -15.39
N PHE A 139 -14.64 10.58 -14.35
CA PHE A 139 -14.98 10.79 -12.93
C PHE A 139 -14.27 12.04 -12.36
N GLY A 140 -13.82 12.97 -13.21
CA GLY A 140 -13.09 14.15 -12.78
C GLY A 140 -11.57 13.90 -12.71
N LYS A 141 -10.88 14.80 -11.99
CA LYS A 141 -9.44 14.77 -11.78
C LYS A 141 -9.09 13.89 -10.57
N ILE A 142 -8.29 12.87 -10.80
CA ILE A 142 -7.80 11.98 -9.75
C ILE A 142 -6.33 12.29 -9.49
N GLY A 143 -6.00 12.67 -8.26
CA GLY A 143 -4.63 12.87 -7.80
C GLY A 143 -4.11 11.64 -7.06
N PHE A 144 -2.83 11.36 -7.19
CA PHE A 144 -2.19 10.17 -6.64
C PHE A 144 -0.94 10.52 -5.83
N ALA A 145 -0.88 10.07 -4.57
CA ALA A 145 0.29 10.23 -3.71
C ALA A 145 0.56 8.92 -2.95
N GLY A 146 1.53 8.15 -3.45
CA GLY A 146 1.97 6.89 -2.84
C GLY A 146 3.04 7.07 -1.78
N GLY A 147 3.33 5.97 -1.09
CA GLY A 147 4.27 5.86 0.01
C GLY A 147 3.59 5.61 1.34
N GLY A 148 4.28 4.88 2.22
CA GLY A 148 3.83 4.62 3.59
C GLY A 148 4.32 5.67 4.57
N VAL A 149 3.63 5.79 5.70
CA VAL A 149 4.02 6.66 6.81
C VAL A 149 5.26 6.10 7.49
N PRO A 150 6.25 6.93 7.87
CA PRO A 150 7.48 6.46 8.53
C PRO A 150 7.19 5.69 9.81
N THR A 151 7.85 4.54 9.95
CA THR A 151 7.82 3.73 11.16
C THR A 151 9.23 3.46 11.69
N LEU A 152 9.34 2.87 12.87
CA LEU A 152 10.63 2.43 13.42
C LEU A 152 11.29 1.31 12.58
N ILE A 153 10.54 0.69 11.67
CA ILE A 153 11.03 -0.41 10.82
C ILE A 153 11.77 0.14 9.61
N ASN A 154 11.44 1.36 9.19
CA ASN A 154 11.99 2.02 8.00
C ASN A 154 11.84 1.12 6.76
N ALA A 155 10.60 0.73 6.45
CA ALA A 155 10.29 -0.10 5.30
C ALA A 155 10.59 0.65 3.98
N ARG A 156 10.79 -0.10 2.90
CA ARG A 156 11.33 0.42 1.63
C ARG A 156 10.49 1.49 0.95
N GLY A 157 9.18 1.42 1.13
CA GLY A 157 8.22 2.37 0.56
C GLY A 157 7.77 3.46 1.53
N GLU A 158 8.36 3.53 2.74
CA GLU A 158 8.10 4.63 3.67
C GLU A 158 8.78 5.91 3.20
N ILE A 159 8.06 7.04 3.29
CA ILE A 159 8.55 8.37 2.93
C ILE A 159 8.33 9.34 4.09
N SER A 160 9.09 10.42 4.12
CA SER A 160 8.93 11.43 5.17
C SER A 160 7.62 12.22 5.01
N GLU A 161 7.10 12.77 6.13
CA GLU A 161 5.95 13.67 6.10
C GLU A 161 6.18 14.87 5.16
N LEU A 162 7.39 15.41 5.15
CA LEU A 162 7.77 16.52 4.26
C LEU A 162 7.68 16.13 2.78
N GLU A 163 8.19 14.95 2.43
CA GLU A 163 8.10 14.43 1.07
C GLU A 163 6.65 14.20 0.65
N PHE A 164 5.83 13.65 1.54
CA PHE A 164 4.40 13.47 1.27
C PHE A 164 3.67 14.81 1.09
N GLN A 165 3.97 15.82 1.93
CA GLN A 165 3.45 17.18 1.76
C GLN A 165 3.82 17.78 0.40
N GLN A 166 5.07 17.59 -0.06
CA GLN A 166 5.50 18.04 -1.38
C GLN A 166 4.73 17.38 -2.52
N LYS A 167 4.39 16.07 -2.38
CA LYS A 167 3.50 15.38 -3.34
C LYS A 167 2.12 16.03 -3.33
N LEU A 168 1.50 16.18 -2.17
CA LEU A 168 0.17 16.79 -2.03
C LEU A 168 0.12 18.21 -2.61
N GLY A 169 1.16 19.02 -2.42
CA GLY A 169 1.24 20.38 -2.96
C GLY A 169 1.12 20.48 -4.48
N ARG A 170 1.37 19.39 -5.21
CA ARG A 170 1.23 19.28 -6.66
C ARG A 170 -0.14 18.79 -7.13
N LEU A 171 -0.99 18.36 -6.19
CA LEU A 171 -2.28 17.71 -6.46
C LEU A 171 -3.49 18.61 -6.18
N ASN A 172 -3.31 19.94 -6.19
CA ASN A 172 -4.38 20.87 -5.90
C ASN A 172 -5.50 20.79 -6.97
N GLY A 173 -6.75 20.96 -6.54
CA GLY A 173 -7.92 21.01 -7.40
C GLY A 173 -8.33 19.65 -7.99
N VAL A 174 -8.02 18.56 -7.32
CA VAL A 174 -8.49 17.22 -7.68
C VAL A 174 -9.86 16.94 -7.08
N ASP A 175 -10.65 16.14 -7.80
CA ASP A 175 -11.96 15.68 -7.34
C ASP A 175 -11.84 14.44 -6.45
N ILE A 176 -10.80 13.63 -6.67
CA ILE A 176 -10.49 12.43 -5.91
C ILE A 176 -9.00 12.46 -5.55
N ILE A 177 -8.67 12.24 -4.30
CA ILE A 177 -7.29 11.99 -3.85
C ILE A 177 -7.10 10.53 -3.49
N CYS A 178 -6.09 9.89 -4.07
CA CYS A 178 -5.73 8.49 -3.85
C CYS A 178 -4.37 8.42 -3.15
N THR A 179 -4.31 7.74 -2.03
CA THR A 179 -3.09 7.54 -1.24
C THR A 179 -2.96 6.08 -0.84
N HIS A 180 -1.79 5.64 -0.36
CA HIS A 180 -1.70 4.33 0.27
C HIS A 180 -2.21 4.39 1.70
N ALA A 181 -1.56 5.17 2.56
CA ALA A 181 -1.98 5.31 3.95
C ALA A 181 -3.14 6.31 4.12
N PRO A 182 -3.99 6.13 5.15
CA PRO A 182 -5.16 6.94 5.41
C PRO A 182 -4.82 8.36 5.92
N PRO A 183 -5.80 9.29 5.89
CA PRO A 183 -5.73 10.49 6.71
C PRO A 183 -5.76 10.10 8.20
N LYS A 184 -4.97 10.77 9.02
CA LYS A 184 -4.82 10.47 10.45
C LYS A 184 -6.04 10.91 11.26
N VAL A 185 -7.08 10.10 11.18
CA VAL A 185 -8.33 10.26 11.94
C VAL A 185 -8.62 8.96 12.67
N SER A 186 -8.88 9.03 13.96
CA SER A 186 -8.98 7.85 14.84
C SER A 186 -9.80 6.69 14.25
N PRO A 187 -11.04 6.86 13.74
CA PRO A 187 -11.80 5.73 13.20
C PRO A 187 -11.15 5.03 11.99
N LEU A 188 -10.33 5.76 11.20
CA LEU A 188 -9.68 5.23 10.00
C LEU A 188 -8.34 4.55 10.29
N ILE A 189 -7.68 4.90 11.41
CA ILE A 189 -6.37 4.38 11.79
C ILE A 189 -6.40 3.42 12.99
N THR A 190 -7.54 3.21 13.63
CA THR A 190 -7.67 2.24 14.73
C THR A 190 -8.00 0.86 14.17
N ASP A 191 -7.06 -0.08 14.24
CA ASP A 191 -7.27 -1.47 13.84
C ASP A 191 -8.02 -2.22 14.94
N VAL A 192 -9.22 -2.75 14.62
CA VAL A 192 -10.12 -3.37 15.61
C VAL A 192 -9.70 -4.77 16.04
N VAL A 193 -8.81 -5.44 15.31
CA VAL A 193 -8.33 -6.77 15.67
C VAL A 193 -7.14 -6.69 16.61
N THR A 194 -6.23 -5.76 16.35
CA THR A 194 -5.04 -5.56 17.17
C THR A 194 -5.26 -4.55 18.30
N ASN A 195 -6.36 -3.78 18.26
CA ASN A 195 -6.63 -2.61 19.10
C ASN A 195 -5.49 -1.58 19.09
N LYS A 196 -4.76 -1.50 17.97
CA LYS A 196 -3.67 -0.54 17.80
C LYS A 196 -4.13 0.66 17.01
N ILE A 197 -3.57 1.80 17.38
CA ILE A 197 -3.61 2.99 16.55
C ILE A 197 -2.45 2.85 15.56
N GLU A 198 -2.80 2.63 14.30
CA GLU A 198 -1.84 2.58 13.19
C GLU A 198 -1.47 3.99 12.74
N GLN A 199 -0.58 4.10 11.77
CA GLN A 199 -0.13 5.39 11.26
C GLN A 199 -1.13 5.96 10.24
N GLY A 200 -1.08 7.28 10.06
CA GLY A 200 -1.83 8.00 9.05
C GLY A 200 -1.19 9.38 8.85
N TRP A 201 -1.53 10.04 7.74
CA TRP A 201 -0.95 11.31 7.35
C TRP A 201 -1.70 12.51 7.97
N ASP A 202 -1.02 13.32 8.77
CA ASP A 202 -1.54 14.59 9.27
C ASP A 202 -1.76 15.58 8.11
N SER A 203 -0.78 15.68 7.19
CA SER A 203 -0.85 16.55 6.01
C SER A 203 -2.00 16.19 5.06
N LEU A 204 -2.41 14.92 4.98
CA LEU A 204 -3.58 14.54 4.17
C LEU A 204 -4.87 15.07 4.79
N VAL A 205 -4.98 15.11 6.12
CA VAL A 205 -6.13 15.72 6.80
C VAL A 205 -6.24 17.21 6.45
N GLU A 206 -5.12 17.93 6.49
CA GLU A 206 -5.12 19.36 6.14
C GLU A 206 -5.40 19.59 4.65
N PHE A 207 -4.79 18.80 3.76
CA PHE A 207 -5.07 18.83 2.33
C PHE A 207 -6.57 18.64 2.03
N ILE A 208 -7.21 17.66 2.67
CA ILE A 208 -8.64 17.40 2.51
C ILE A 208 -9.48 18.59 2.99
N LYS A 209 -9.14 19.22 4.12
CA LYS A 209 -9.86 20.38 4.64
C LYS A 209 -9.78 21.59 3.71
N GLU A 210 -8.62 21.80 3.09
CA GLU A 210 -8.33 22.95 2.22
C GLU A 210 -8.89 22.73 0.81
N ASN A 211 -8.55 21.60 0.17
CA ASN A 211 -8.88 21.32 -1.23
C ASN A 211 -10.27 20.71 -1.44
N LYS A 212 -10.84 20.08 -0.41
CA LYS A 212 -12.22 19.55 -0.38
C LYS A 212 -12.53 18.59 -1.54
N PRO A 213 -11.67 17.59 -1.84
CA PRO A 213 -12.00 16.60 -2.85
C PRO A 213 -13.32 15.89 -2.49
N THR A 214 -14.04 15.36 -3.47
CA THR A 214 -15.25 14.57 -3.22
C THR A 214 -14.92 13.28 -2.48
N PHE A 215 -13.84 12.62 -2.89
CA PHE A 215 -13.36 11.37 -2.28
C PHE A 215 -11.91 11.44 -1.89
N SER A 216 -11.58 10.74 -0.79
CA SER A 216 -10.22 10.32 -0.42
C SER A 216 -10.20 8.80 -0.32
N LEU A 217 -9.45 8.13 -1.21
CA LEU A 217 -9.37 6.67 -1.32
C LEU A 217 -8.00 6.18 -0.85
N PHE A 218 -7.95 5.16 0.00
CA PHE A 218 -6.71 4.64 0.60
C PHE A 218 -6.85 3.19 1.06
N GLY A 219 -5.76 2.58 1.54
CA GLY A 219 -5.66 1.25 2.12
C GLY A 219 -4.89 1.23 3.45
N ASP A 220 -3.83 0.40 3.53
CA ASP A 220 -2.84 0.23 4.61
C ASP A 220 -3.42 -0.32 5.93
N VAL A 221 -4.42 0.31 6.52
CA VAL A 221 -5.07 -0.20 7.74
C VAL A 221 -6.05 -1.31 7.35
N HIS A 222 -5.69 -2.54 7.65
CA HIS A 222 -6.39 -3.73 7.14
C HIS A 222 -7.79 -3.92 7.73
N GLN A 223 -7.98 -3.56 8.99
CA GLN A 223 -9.27 -3.72 9.70
C GLN A 223 -9.58 -2.47 10.52
N PRO A 224 -9.83 -1.33 9.84
CA PRO A 224 -10.11 -0.06 10.52
C PRO A 224 -11.45 -0.13 11.28
N GLN A 225 -11.57 0.65 12.34
CA GLN A 225 -12.81 0.81 13.08
C GLN A 225 -13.95 1.32 12.18
N ALA A 226 -13.63 2.17 11.19
CA ALA A 226 -14.53 2.59 10.15
C ALA A 226 -13.85 2.48 8.78
N SER A 227 -14.48 1.79 7.83
CA SER A 227 -14.02 1.76 6.42
C SER A 227 -14.42 3.03 5.67
N GLU A 228 -15.39 3.78 6.17
CA GLU A 228 -15.84 5.05 5.60
C GLU A 228 -15.96 6.12 6.70
N TRP A 229 -15.53 7.34 6.39
CA TRP A 229 -15.60 8.48 7.29
C TRP A 229 -15.73 9.80 6.52
N PHE A 230 -16.24 10.83 7.16
CA PHE A 230 -16.31 12.16 6.56
C PHE A 230 -15.34 13.13 7.23
N ILE A 231 -14.48 13.77 6.43
CA ILE A 231 -13.72 14.95 6.82
C ILE A 231 -14.36 16.15 6.10
N LYS A 232 -15.12 16.95 6.84
CA LYS A 232 -15.98 17.98 6.26
C LYS A 232 -16.98 17.38 5.26
N LYS A 233 -16.83 17.70 3.95
CA LYS A 233 -17.66 17.17 2.87
C LYS A 233 -17.01 16.04 2.09
N THR A 234 -15.74 15.76 2.33
CA THR A 234 -15.00 14.70 1.66
C THR A 234 -15.34 13.35 2.27
N LYS A 235 -15.79 12.41 1.45
CA LYS A 235 -15.96 11.02 1.86
C LYS A 235 -14.62 10.29 1.76
N CYS A 236 -14.09 9.87 2.89
CA CYS A 236 -12.87 9.10 3.04
C CYS A 236 -13.22 7.62 3.04
N ILE A 237 -12.62 6.80 2.17
CA ILE A 237 -12.95 5.38 1.99
C ILE A 237 -11.68 4.56 2.01
N ASN A 238 -11.58 3.62 2.94
CA ASN A 238 -10.63 2.53 2.86
C ASN A 238 -11.14 1.51 1.85
N VAL A 239 -10.40 1.29 0.75
CA VAL A 239 -10.82 0.41 -0.35
C VAL A 239 -10.75 -1.09 0.00
N GLY A 240 -10.27 -1.41 1.20
CA GLY A 240 -10.25 -2.76 1.77
C GLY A 240 -8.89 -3.45 1.69
N TYR A 241 -8.76 -4.51 2.47
CA TYR A 241 -7.61 -5.41 2.49
C TYR A 241 -7.80 -6.51 1.45
N PHE A 242 -7.38 -6.25 0.21
CA PHE A 242 -7.62 -7.13 -0.93
C PHE A 242 -7.09 -8.56 -0.70
N ARG A 243 -5.89 -8.71 -0.15
CA ARG A 243 -5.30 -10.02 0.16
C ARG A 243 -6.21 -10.96 0.94
N ALA A 244 -6.98 -10.43 1.88
CA ALA A 244 -7.81 -11.27 2.77
C ALA A 244 -9.26 -11.41 2.30
N THR A 245 -9.79 -10.39 1.63
CA THR A 245 -11.23 -10.26 1.39
C THR A 245 -11.63 -10.43 -0.06
N ASN A 246 -10.70 -10.28 -1.01
CA ASN A 246 -10.99 -10.17 -2.44
C ASN A 246 -11.97 -9.01 -2.76
N GLN A 247 -12.10 -8.05 -1.85
CA GLN A 247 -12.96 -6.88 -2.04
C GLN A 247 -12.26 -5.81 -2.85
N TYR A 248 -13.03 -5.07 -3.60
CA TYR A 248 -12.59 -3.90 -4.35
C TYR A 248 -13.67 -2.83 -4.32
N LEU A 249 -13.26 -1.57 -4.46
CA LEU A 249 -14.17 -0.46 -4.67
C LEU A 249 -14.37 -0.26 -6.18
N GLU A 250 -15.62 -0.30 -6.65
CA GLU A 250 -15.96 0.10 -8.02
C GLU A 250 -16.48 1.54 -8.03
N LEU A 251 -15.75 2.45 -8.66
CA LEU A 251 -16.19 3.81 -8.87
C LEU A 251 -17.07 3.86 -10.13
N THR A 252 -18.36 4.16 -9.95
CA THR A 252 -19.35 4.24 -11.03
C THR A 252 -19.82 5.68 -11.28
N SER A 253 -19.74 6.56 -10.27
CA SER A 253 -20.16 7.96 -10.31
C SER A 253 -19.36 8.78 -9.29
N LEU A 254 -19.24 10.11 -9.55
CA LEU A 254 -18.77 11.08 -8.54
C LEU A 254 -19.91 11.55 -7.60
N TYR A 255 -21.13 11.26 -7.98
CA TYR A 255 -22.32 11.65 -7.19
C TYR A 255 -22.79 10.45 -6.37
N ILE A 256 -22.90 10.65 -5.07
CA ILE A 256 -23.45 9.70 -4.10
C ILE A 256 -24.94 9.93 -4.03
#